data_8cf22461eff12bf7f6ab36849551392d
#
_entry.id   8cf22461eff12bf7f6ab36849551392d
#
_cell.length_a   1.000
_cell.length_b   1.000
_cell.length_c   1.000
_cell.angle_alpha   90.00
_cell.angle_beta   90.00
_cell.angle_gamma   90.00
#
_symmetry.space_group_name_H-M   'P 1'
#
loop_
_entity.id
_entity.type
_entity.pdbx_description
1 polymer ?
#
loop_
_entity_poly.entity_id
_entity_poly.type
_entity_poly.pdbx_seq_one_letter_code
_entity_poly.pdbx_strand_id
1 'polypeptide(L)' 'DVKSSGTANGTLVQLYTCNGTGAQQWRQQADGSLLNPQSNKCLDDPNSTTTNGTQLQIYDCNGTNAQKWRLPSC' A
#
# COMPACT_ATOMS: atom_id res chain seq x y z
N ASP A 1 -0.36 -3.90 6.94
CA ASP A 1 -1.64 -4.66 6.95
C ASP A 1 -2.78 -3.79 6.45
N VAL A 2 -3.53 -4.30 5.49
CA VAL A 2 -4.73 -3.61 5.01
C VAL A 2 -5.86 -3.83 6.02
N LYS A 3 -6.38 -2.77 6.58
CA LYS A 3 -7.34 -2.83 7.68
C LYS A 3 -8.54 -3.69 7.33
N SER A 4 -8.84 -4.66 8.21
CA SER A 4 -9.97 -5.59 8.08
C SER A 4 -9.98 -6.36 6.76
N SER A 5 -8.84 -6.53 6.11
CA SER A 5 -8.70 -7.19 4.81
C SER A 5 -9.59 -6.54 3.74
N GLY A 6 -9.83 -5.24 3.84
CA GLY A 6 -10.65 -4.50 2.89
C GLY A 6 -10.02 -4.46 1.50
N THR A 7 -10.85 -4.30 0.48
CA THR A 7 -10.40 -4.26 -0.91
C THR A 7 -10.83 -2.98 -1.64
N ALA A 8 -11.56 -2.10 -0.98
CA ALA A 8 -12.03 -0.87 -1.60
C ALA A 8 -10.94 0.21 -1.62
N ASN A 9 -11.00 1.10 -2.60
CA ASN A 9 -10.16 2.29 -2.62
C ASN A 9 -10.33 3.07 -1.31
N GLY A 10 -9.22 3.54 -0.75
CA GLY A 10 -9.24 4.30 0.49
C GLY A 10 -9.20 3.45 1.76
N THR A 11 -9.16 2.11 1.64
CA THR A 11 -8.98 1.27 2.83
C THR A 11 -7.64 1.58 3.46
N LEU A 12 -7.62 1.82 4.77
CA LEU A 12 -6.41 2.24 5.47
C LEU A 12 -5.42 1.08 5.61
N VAL A 13 -4.14 1.43 5.62
CA VAL A 13 -3.05 0.49 5.90
C VAL A 13 -2.54 0.80 7.30
N GLN A 14 -2.38 -0.24 8.12
CA GLN A 14 -2.04 -0.11 9.52
C GLN A 14 -0.93 -1.06 9.92
N LEU A 15 -0.32 -0.79 11.06
CA LEU A 15 0.60 -1.70 11.71
C LEU A 15 -0.22 -2.75 12.45
N TYR A 16 0.11 -4.02 12.29
CA TYR A 16 -0.64 -5.11 12.91
C TYR A 16 0.26 -6.33 13.11
N THR A 17 -0.10 -7.20 14.04
CA THR A 17 0.63 -8.44 14.27
C THR A 17 0.69 -9.26 12.98
N CYS A 18 1.87 -9.79 12.65
CA CYS A 18 2.02 -10.64 11.46
C CYS A 18 1.17 -11.90 11.60
N ASN A 19 0.34 -12.18 10.61
CA ASN A 19 -0.58 -13.32 10.65
C ASN A 19 -0.68 -14.08 9.32
N GLY A 20 0.12 -13.72 8.31
CA GLY A 20 0.18 -14.43 7.03
C GLY A 20 -1.04 -14.26 6.13
N THR A 21 -1.96 -13.36 6.47
CA THR A 21 -3.16 -13.15 5.64
C THR A 21 -2.85 -12.35 4.39
N GLY A 22 -3.79 -12.35 3.43
CA GLY A 22 -3.65 -11.56 2.21
C GLY A 22 -3.54 -10.06 2.46
N ALA A 23 -4.09 -9.57 3.59
CA ALA A 23 -3.98 -8.17 3.98
C ALA A 23 -2.54 -7.74 4.27
N GLN A 24 -1.63 -8.69 4.47
CA GLN A 24 -0.23 -8.43 4.80
C GLN A 24 0.73 -8.80 3.67
N GLN A 25 0.22 -9.13 2.51
CA GLN A 25 1.07 -9.52 1.38
C GLN A 25 1.20 -8.37 0.39
N TRP A 26 2.45 -8.11 -0.02
CA TRP A 26 2.78 -7.03 -0.92
C TRP A 26 3.75 -7.52 -1.99
N ARG A 27 3.49 -7.14 -3.24
CA ARG A 27 4.38 -7.47 -4.35
C ARG A 27 4.98 -6.20 -4.91
N GLN A 28 6.31 -6.12 -4.94
CA GLN A 28 7.01 -5.02 -5.54
C GLN A 28 6.91 -5.11 -7.07
N GLN A 29 6.45 -4.03 -7.70
CA GLN A 29 6.32 -3.95 -9.15
C GLN A 29 7.55 -3.28 -9.76
N ALA A 30 7.74 -3.46 -11.07
CA ALA A 30 8.88 -2.89 -11.78
C ALA A 30 8.91 -1.36 -11.74
N ASP A 31 7.75 -0.71 -11.64
CA ASP A 31 7.64 0.75 -11.58
C ASP A 31 7.85 1.33 -10.18
N GLY A 32 8.12 0.48 -9.18
CA GLY A 32 8.31 0.90 -7.79
C GLY A 32 7.05 0.86 -6.94
N SER A 33 5.91 0.48 -7.49
CA SER A 33 4.69 0.35 -6.71
C SER A 33 4.70 -0.93 -5.88
N LEU A 34 3.92 -0.94 -4.80
CA LEU A 34 3.70 -2.12 -3.95
C LEU A 34 2.26 -2.55 -4.10
N LEU A 35 2.05 -3.68 -4.77
CA LEU A 35 0.73 -4.22 -5.03
C LEU A 35 0.31 -5.16 -3.91
N ASN A 36 -0.91 -4.98 -3.42
CA ASN A 36 -1.56 -5.96 -2.54
C ASN A 36 -2.35 -6.91 -3.43
N PRO A 37 -1.92 -8.18 -3.58
CA PRO A 37 -2.58 -9.09 -4.52
C PRO A 37 -4.03 -9.40 -4.19
N GLN A 38 -4.40 -9.39 -2.91
CA GLN A 38 -5.77 -9.68 -2.50
C GLN A 38 -6.75 -8.64 -3.02
N SER A 39 -6.37 -7.35 -2.97
CA SER A 39 -7.23 -6.26 -3.44
C SER A 39 -6.94 -5.85 -4.88
N ASN A 40 -5.78 -6.25 -5.41
CA ASN A 40 -5.26 -5.80 -6.69
C ASN A 40 -5.08 -4.27 -6.72
N LYS A 41 -4.74 -3.69 -5.56
CA LYS A 41 -4.51 -2.25 -5.40
C LYS A 41 -3.12 -1.98 -4.86
N CYS A 42 -2.67 -0.73 -5.00
CA CYS A 42 -1.33 -0.32 -4.63
C CYS A 42 -1.33 0.47 -3.32
N LEU A 43 -0.21 0.38 -2.59
CA LEU A 43 0.03 1.23 -1.42
C LEU A 43 0.14 2.67 -1.90
N ASP A 44 -0.65 3.55 -1.30
CA ASP A 44 -0.87 4.91 -1.80
C ASP A 44 -0.75 5.93 -0.67
N ASP A 45 -0.05 7.03 -0.96
CA ASP A 45 0.05 8.20 -0.10
C ASP A 45 -1.03 9.19 -0.53
N PRO A 46 -2.15 9.32 0.19
CA PRO A 46 -3.27 10.15 -0.24
C PRO A 46 -2.86 11.57 -0.59
N ASN A 47 -3.31 12.04 -1.75
CA ASN A 47 -3.03 13.39 -2.25
C ASN A 47 -1.55 13.70 -2.43
N SER A 48 -0.70 12.68 -2.52
CA SER A 48 0.76 12.85 -2.68
C SER A 48 1.35 13.80 -1.63
N THR A 49 0.84 13.74 -0.40
CA THR A 49 1.30 14.65 0.65
C THR A 49 2.67 14.24 1.18
N THR A 50 3.45 15.23 1.60
CA THR A 50 4.76 15.00 2.24
C THR A 50 4.71 15.26 3.74
N THR A 51 3.53 15.48 4.30
CA THR A 51 3.37 15.76 5.73
C THR A 51 3.65 14.51 6.56
N ASN A 52 4.47 14.65 7.60
CA ASN A 52 4.73 13.58 8.55
C ASN A 52 3.43 13.12 9.21
N GLY A 53 3.28 11.82 9.40
CA GLY A 53 2.11 11.24 10.05
C GLY A 53 0.92 11.02 9.10
N THR A 54 1.11 11.23 7.81
CA THR A 54 0.05 10.97 6.83
C THR A 54 -0.34 9.48 6.84
N GLN A 55 -1.63 9.21 6.95
CA GLN A 55 -2.16 7.85 6.92
C GLN A 55 -2.13 7.30 5.48
N LEU A 56 -1.51 6.13 5.30
CA LEU A 56 -1.46 5.47 4.00
C LEU A 56 -2.73 4.64 3.78
N GLN A 57 -3.00 4.33 2.53
CA GLN A 57 -4.19 3.59 2.09
C GLN A 57 -3.84 2.68 0.92
N ILE A 58 -4.77 1.83 0.51
CA ILE A 58 -4.72 1.19 -0.81
C ILE A 58 -5.60 1.95 -1.78
N TYR A 59 -5.21 1.98 -3.03
CA TYR A 59 -5.94 2.69 -4.08
C TYR A 59 -5.63 2.06 -5.43
N ASP A 60 -6.48 2.28 -6.43
CA ASP A 60 -6.21 1.80 -7.78
C ASP A 60 -4.79 2.18 -8.20
N CYS A 61 -4.03 1.24 -8.74
CA CYS A 61 -2.69 1.50 -9.22
C CYS A 61 -2.76 2.48 -10.39
N ASN A 62 -2.08 3.63 -10.28
CA ASN A 62 -2.21 4.71 -11.25
C ASN A 62 -0.89 5.28 -11.75
N GLY A 63 0.24 4.71 -11.34
CA GLY A 63 1.56 5.11 -11.81
C GLY A 63 2.04 6.46 -11.29
N THR A 64 1.36 7.06 -10.33
CA THR A 64 1.77 8.35 -9.76
C THR A 64 2.88 8.19 -8.72
N ASN A 65 3.56 9.29 -8.40
CA ASN A 65 4.62 9.27 -7.38
C ASN A 65 4.09 8.90 -5.99
N ALA A 66 2.80 9.14 -5.73
CA ALA A 66 2.16 8.73 -4.47
C ALA A 66 2.21 7.23 -4.24
N GLN A 67 2.43 6.45 -5.29
CA GLN A 67 2.44 4.99 -5.25
C GLN A 67 3.81 4.39 -5.55
N LYS A 68 4.86 5.20 -5.63
CA LYS A 68 6.21 4.71 -5.90
C LYS A 68 7.04 4.72 -4.63
N TRP A 69 7.62 3.58 -4.33
CA TRP A 69 8.36 3.36 -3.09
C TRP A 69 9.75 2.81 -3.39
N ARG A 70 10.74 3.28 -2.65
CA ARG A 70 12.08 2.74 -2.73
C ARG A 70 12.32 1.88 -1.50
N LEU A 71 12.51 0.59 -1.73
CA LEU A 71 12.83 -0.33 -0.65
C LEU A 71 14.35 -0.43 -0.52
N PRO A 72 14.86 -0.53 0.74
CA PRO A 72 16.30 -0.70 0.93
C PRO A 72 16.75 -2.03 0.32
N SER A 73 17.94 -2.01 -0.30
CA SER A 73 18.56 -3.24 -0.77
C SER A 73 19.12 -4.01 0.42
N CYS A 74 19.00 -5.31 0.38
CA CYS A 74 19.58 -6.17 1.40
C CYS A 74 21.01 -6.55 1.04
#